data_7339bc9b9b9bb2e3f2a43531a003ae53
#
_entry.id   7339bc9b9b9bb2e3f2a43531a003ae53
#
_cell.length_a   1.000
_cell.length_b   1.000
_cell.length_c   1.000
_cell.angle_alpha   90.00
_cell.angle_beta   90.00
_cell.angle_gamma   90.00
#
_symmetry.space_group_name_H-M   'P 1'
#
loop_
_entity.id
_entity.type
_entity.pdbx_description
1 polymer ?
#
loop_
_entity_poly.entity_id
_entity_poly.type
_entity_poly.pdbx_seq_one_letter_code
_entity_poly.pdbx_strand_id
1 'polypeptide(L)'
;MKLKKILGLTALAAIATFALAACGSSKSSSKDGETTVKVGVMTLSDTEKARWDQVQKNLDDAKTGIKLEFTQFTDYSQPNVAVKDGSVDINAFQHYNFLDNWNSKNDNALVAVADTYIAPIRLYSGTENGKNKYTSIKEIPKGGTIAVPNDPTNESRALYVLQSAGLIK
;
A
#
# COMPACT_ATOMS: atom_id res chain seq x y z
N MET A 1 24.90 63.97 11.90
CA MET A 1 25.43 62.61 11.89
C MET A 1 24.45 61.58 12.53
N LYS A 2 23.12 61.71 12.33
CA LYS A 2 22.10 60.84 12.95
C LYS A 2 21.07 60.25 11.99
N LEU A 3 21.13 60.56 10.69
CA LEU A 3 20.11 60.12 9.69
C LEU A 3 20.48 58.80 8.97
N LYS A 4 21.76 58.40 8.96
CA LYS A 4 22.24 57.17 8.28
C LYS A 4 22.08 55.86 9.08
N LYS A 5 21.73 55.96 10.38
CA LYS A 5 21.53 54.80 11.26
C LYS A 5 20.08 54.30 11.31
N ILE A 6 19.12 55.09 10.83
CA ILE A 6 17.70 54.75 10.87
C ILE A 6 17.28 53.96 9.60
N LEU A 7 17.98 54.19 8.45
CA LEU A 7 17.70 53.46 7.22
C LEU A 7 18.17 51.98 7.22
N GLY A 8 19.10 51.62 8.11
CA GLY A 8 19.62 50.22 8.21
C GLY A 8 18.73 49.29 8.99
N LEU A 9 17.87 49.79 9.90
CA LEU A 9 17.05 48.97 10.77
C LEU A 9 15.69 48.58 10.13
N THR A 10 15.22 49.36 9.16
CA THR A 10 13.94 49.10 8.46
C THR A 10 14.09 48.05 7.33
N ALA A 11 15.30 47.88 6.77
CA ALA A 11 15.57 46.89 5.74
C ALA A 11 15.68 45.46 6.30
N LEU A 12 16.09 45.30 7.59
CA LEU A 12 16.18 44.00 8.21
C LEU A 12 14.83 43.45 8.69
N ALA A 13 13.85 44.30 8.97
CA ALA A 13 12.52 43.90 9.41
C ALA A 13 11.64 43.42 8.25
N ALA A 14 11.92 43.83 7.00
CA ALA A 14 11.15 43.43 5.83
C ALA A 14 11.55 42.04 5.28
N ILE A 15 12.74 41.54 5.60
CA ILE A 15 13.22 40.22 5.16
C ILE A 15 12.72 39.09 6.10
N ALA A 16 12.45 39.42 7.37
CA ALA A 16 11.98 38.43 8.34
C ALA A 16 10.49 38.04 8.15
N THR A 17 9.70 38.85 7.45
CA THR A 17 8.27 38.56 7.22
C THR A 17 8.00 37.69 6.00
N PHE A 18 8.97 37.47 5.11
CA PHE A 18 8.82 36.61 3.94
C PHE A 18 9.21 35.12 4.22
N ALA A 19 9.89 34.83 5.33
CA ALA A 19 10.35 33.48 5.65
C ALA A 19 9.32 32.60 6.38
N LEU A 20 8.18 33.14 6.83
CA LEU A 20 7.12 32.37 7.51
C LEU A 20 5.97 31.93 6.58
N ALA A 21 6.00 32.28 5.31
CA ALA A 21 4.97 31.86 4.35
C ALA A 21 5.31 30.53 3.61
N ALA A 22 6.45 29.89 3.91
CA ALA A 22 6.91 28.67 3.23
C ALA A 22 6.58 27.36 3.98
N CYS A 23 5.89 27.42 5.12
CA CYS A 23 5.30 26.25 5.79
C CYS A 23 3.78 26.26 5.61
N GLY A 24 3.34 26.24 4.39
CA GLY A 24 1.92 26.10 4.02
C GLY A 24 1.71 24.73 3.41
N SER A 25 1.07 23.85 4.19
CA SER A 25 0.26 22.70 3.78
C SER A 25 0.32 22.42 2.29
N SER A 26 0.75 21.22 1.93
CA SER A 26 0.47 20.58 0.65
C SER A 26 -1.06 20.50 0.50
N LYS A 27 -1.69 21.58 0.07
CA LYS A 27 -3.05 21.54 -0.43
C LYS A 27 -3.01 20.67 -1.67
N SER A 28 -3.54 19.46 -1.57
CA SER A 28 -4.06 18.72 -2.69
C SER A 28 -4.80 19.72 -3.58
N SER A 29 -4.32 19.97 -4.79
CA SER A 29 -4.93 20.88 -5.74
C SER A 29 -6.21 20.25 -6.26
N SER A 30 -7.33 20.51 -5.58
CA SER A 30 -8.65 20.21 -6.11
C SER A 30 -8.91 21.19 -7.27
N LYS A 31 -8.90 20.70 -8.50
CA LYS A 31 -9.57 21.34 -9.62
C LYS A 31 -11.07 21.13 -9.41
N ASP A 32 -11.82 22.21 -9.30
CA ASP A 32 -13.29 22.27 -9.38
C ASP A 32 -14.06 21.06 -8.77
N GLY A 33 -13.99 20.90 -7.44
CA GLY A 33 -14.83 19.90 -6.74
C GLY A 33 -14.36 18.45 -6.83
N GLU A 34 -13.21 18.17 -7.45
CA GLU A 34 -12.62 16.82 -7.52
C GLU A 34 -11.63 16.61 -6.38
N THR A 35 -11.74 15.46 -5.70
CA THR A 35 -10.82 15.03 -4.64
C THR A 35 -10.04 13.81 -5.10
N THR A 36 -8.71 13.92 -5.19
CA THR A 36 -7.84 12.78 -5.47
C THR A 36 -7.58 11.98 -4.19
N VAL A 37 -7.78 10.67 -4.26
CA VAL A 37 -7.43 9.70 -3.20
C VAL A 37 -6.30 8.82 -3.71
N LYS A 38 -5.15 8.89 -3.06
CA LYS A 38 -3.98 8.07 -3.37
C LYS A 38 -4.10 6.71 -2.69
N VAL A 39 -4.09 5.66 -3.49
CA VAL A 39 -4.27 4.27 -3.03
C VAL A 39 -2.98 3.49 -3.22
N GLY A 40 -2.39 3.03 -2.12
CA GLY A 40 -1.27 2.10 -2.14
C GLY A 40 -1.74 0.67 -2.43
N VAL A 41 -1.22 0.05 -3.48
CA VAL A 41 -1.56 -1.32 -3.90
C VAL A 41 -0.29 -2.10 -4.23
N MET A 42 -0.38 -3.44 -4.24
CA MET A 42 0.67 -4.26 -4.84
C MET A 42 0.61 -4.15 -6.36
N THR A 43 1.65 -4.63 -7.05
CA THR A 43 1.66 -4.65 -8.52
C THR A 43 0.37 -5.26 -9.06
N LEU A 44 -0.39 -4.47 -9.82
CA LEU A 44 -1.71 -4.84 -10.32
C LEU A 44 -1.60 -5.72 -11.57
N SER A 45 -2.25 -6.87 -11.53
CA SER A 45 -2.58 -7.65 -12.73
C SER A 45 -3.66 -6.95 -13.56
N ASP A 46 -3.86 -7.36 -14.82
CA ASP A 46 -4.92 -6.79 -15.67
C ASP A 46 -6.31 -6.99 -15.06
N THR A 47 -6.54 -8.13 -14.39
CA THR A 47 -7.81 -8.39 -13.68
C THR A 47 -8.02 -7.43 -12.51
N GLU A 48 -6.97 -7.10 -11.77
CA GLU A 48 -7.06 -6.17 -10.64
C GLU A 48 -7.23 -4.73 -11.14
N LYS A 49 -6.55 -4.35 -12.21
CA LYS A 49 -6.80 -3.06 -12.88
C LYS A 49 -8.27 -2.93 -13.28
N ALA A 50 -8.82 -3.93 -13.96
CA ALA A 50 -10.23 -3.91 -14.40
C ALA A 50 -11.21 -3.77 -13.21
N ARG A 51 -10.90 -4.36 -12.04
CA ARG A 51 -11.71 -4.16 -10.83
C ARG A 51 -11.65 -2.72 -10.33
N TRP A 52 -10.45 -2.13 -10.29
CA TRP A 52 -10.29 -0.76 -9.86
C TRP A 52 -10.88 0.25 -10.85
N ASP A 53 -10.81 -0.02 -12.15
CA ASP A 53 -11.49 0.76 -13.19
C ASP A 53 -13.02 0.73 -12.97
N GLN A 54 -13.57 -0.43 -12.57
CA GLN A 54 -15.00 -0.51 -12.22
C GLN A 54 -15.33 0.27 -10.94
N VAL A 55 -14.45 0.28 -9.93
CA VAL A 55 -14.63 1.12 -8.74
C VAL A 55 -14.64 2.60 -9.13
N GLN A 56 -13.67 3.05 -9.94
CA GLN A 56 -13.64 4.43 -10.43
C GLN A 56 -14.91 4.78 -11.20
N LYS A 57 -15.35 3.88 -12.10
CA LYS A 57 -16.61 4.10 -12.82
C LYS A 57 -17.80 4.25 -11.89
N ASN A 58 -17.90 3.44 -10.84
CA ASN A 58 -18.99 3.55 -9.87
C ASN A 58 -18.95 4.90 -9.12
N LEU A 59 -17.75 5.39 -8.77
CA LEU A 59 -17.56 6.71 -8.16
C LEU A 59 -17.98 7.85 -9.10
N ASP A 60 -17.66 7.74 -10.39
CA ASP A 60 -18.04 8.70 -11.43
C ASP A 60 -19.56 8.70 -11.66
N ASP A 61 -20.19 7.51 -11.78
CA ASP A 61 -21.64 7.35 -11.95
C ASP A 61 -22.40 7.95 -10.74
N ALA A 62 -21.86 7.79 -9.54
CA ALA A 62 -22.40 8.35 -8.31
C ALA A 62 -22.08 9.85 -8.13
N LYS A 63 -21.34 10.46 -9.05
CA LYS A 63 -20.92 11.88 -9.03
C LYS A 63 -20.27 12.30 -7.72
N THR A 64 -19.42 11.44 -7.16
CA THR A 64 -18.76 11.68 -5.88
C THR A 64 -17.67 12.77 -5.96
N GLY A 65 -17.16 13.06 -7.14
CA GLY A 65 -15.98 13.92 -7.33
C GLY A 65 -14.69 13.27 -6.85
N ILE A 66 -14.67 11.95 -6.59
CA ILE A 66 -13.46 11.24 -6.14
C ILE A 66 -12.73 10.64 -7.33
N LYS A 67 -11.43 10.89 -7.41
CA LYS A 67 -10.50 10.26 -8.34
C LYS A 67 -9.49 9.41 -7.59
N LEU A 68 -9.30 8.17 -8.05
CA LEU A 68 -8.32 7.24 -7.49
C LEU A 68 -7.00 7.37 -8.24
N GLU A 69 -5.91 7.53 -7.49
CA GLU A 69 -4.54 7.51 -8.00
C GLU A 69 -3.78 6.37 -7.34
N PHE A 70 -3.17 5.47 -8.13
CA PHE A 70 -2.55 4.26 -7.60
C PHE A 70 -1.04 4.38 -7.51
N THR A 71 -0.50 4.11 -6.32
CA THR A 71 0.93 3.86 -6.08
C THR A 71 1.14 2.37 -5.94
N GLN A 72 1.90 1.76 -6.86
CA GLN A 72 2.17 0.34 -6.85
C GLN A 72 3.46 0.01 -6.09
N PHE A 73 3.40 -0.99 -5.23
CA PHE A 73 4.52 -1.50 -4.45
C PHE A 73 4.86 -2.93 -4.86
N THR A 74 6.11 -3.33 -4.66
CA THR A 74 6.60 -4.70 -4.92
C THR A 74 6.93 -5.47 -3.65
N ASP A 75 6.88 -4.80 -2.49
CA ASP A 75 7.18 -5.38 -1.18
C ASP A 75 6.07 -5.04 -0.19
N TYR A 76 5.58 -6.05 0.54
CA TYR A 76 4.50 -5.93 1.52
C TYR A 76 4.85 -5.06 2.74
N SER A 77 6.12 -4.76 2.98
CA SER A 77 6.53 -3.88 4.07
C SER A 77 6.21 -2.40 3.81
N GLN A 78 6.04 -2.00 2.55
CA GLN A 78 5.99 -0.59 2.14
C GLN A 78 4.60 0.07 2.25
N PRO A 79 3.47 -0.58 1.85
CA PRO A 79 2.19 0.13 1.75
C PRO A 79 1.68 0.70 3.08
N ASN A 80 1.90 0.00 4.19
CA ASN A 80 1.50 0.49 5.53
C ASN A 80 2.36 1.68 5.98
N VAL A 81 3.65 1.66 5.67
CA VAL A 81 4.55 2.80 5.95
C VAL A 81 4.11 4.01 5.16
N ALA A 82 3.76 3.84 3.88
CA ALA A 82 3.31 4.92 3.01
C ALA A 82 1.99 5.57 3.46
N VAL A 83 1.08 4.81 4.09
CA VAL A 83 -0.11 5.41 4.74
C VAL A 83 0.28 6.15 6.02
N LYS A 84 1.14 5.54 6.85
CA LYS A 84 1.58 6.15 8.12
C LYS A 84 2.32 7.47 7.92
N ASP A 85 3.12 7.60 6.86
CA ASP A 85 3.88 8.81 6.54
C ASP A 85 3.12 9.81 5.66
N GLY A 86 1.91 9.46 5.18
CA GLY A 86 1.07 10.32 4.34
C GLY A 86 1.46 10.38 2.86
N SER A 87 2.33 9.49 2.39
CA SER A 87 2.68 9.39 0.97
C SER A 87 1.50 8.89 0.12
N VAL A 88 0.64 8.04 0.71
CA VAL A 88 -0.66 7.65 0.18
C VAL A 88 -1.74 7.83 1.26
N ASP A 89 -2.99 8.00 0.84
CA ASP A 89 -4.10 8.25 1.77
C ASP A 89 -4.65 6.96 2.38
N ILE A 90 -4.71 5.89 1.58
CA ILE A 90 -5.16 4.56 1.97
C ILE A 90 -4.31 3.49 1.28
N ASN A 91 -4.41 2.24 1.73
CA ASN A 91 -3.90 1.10 0.98
C ASN A 91 -4.94 -0.02 0.88
N ALA A 92 -4.76 -0.89 -0.13
CA ALA A 92 -5.62 -2.04 -0.36
C ALA A 92 -4.78 -3.23 -0.82
N PHE A 93 -4.28 -4.05 0.13
CA PHE A 93 -3.44 -5.21 -0.19
C PHE A 93 -3.47 -6.32 0.87
N GLN A 94 -3.84 -6.01 2.11
CA GLN A 94 -3.61 -6.86 3.26
C GLN A 94 -4.90 -7.46 3.82
N HIS A 95 -4.77 -8.58 4.52
CA HIS A 95 -5.80 -9.15 5.37
C HIS A 95 -5.62 -8.70 6.83
N TYR A 96 -6.64 -8.88 7.67
CA TYR A 96 -6.63 -8.43 9.06
C TYR A 96 -5.44 -8.93 9.87
N ASN A 97 -5.08 -10.22 9.79
CA ASN A 97 -3.94 -10.74 10.56
C ASN A 97 -2.62 -10.05 10.19
N PHE A 98 -2.45 -9.63 8.92
CA PHE A 98 -1.27 -8.88 8.51
C PHE A 98 -1.31 -7.45 9.08
N LEU A 99 -2.46 -6.78 9.02
CA LEU A 99 -2.66 -5.46 9.61
C LEU A 99 -2.40 -5.48 11.12
N ASP A 100 -2.99 -6.45 11.84
CA ASP A 100 -2.84 -6.58 13.29
C ASP A 100 -1.38 -6.83 13.70
N ASN A 101 -0.67 -7.73 12.96
CA ASN A 101 0.75 -7.97 13.19
C ASN A 101 1.61 -6.72 12.92
N TRP A 102 1.26 -5.93 11.91
CA TRP A 102 1.95 -4.67 11.64
C TRP A 102 1.64 -3.63 12.72
N ASN A 103 0.37 -3.44 13.05
CA ASN A 103 -0.10 -2.51 14.07
C ASN A 103 0.51 -2.78 15.45
N SER A 104 0.66 -4.05 15.86
CA SER A 104 1.28 -4.40 17.14
C SER A 104 2.72 -3.91 17.31
N LYS A 105 3.38 -3.57 16.19
CA LYS A 105 4.75 -3.06 16.13
C LYS A 105 4.84 -1.58 15.75
N ASN A 106 3.69 -0.93 15.52
CA ASN A 106 3.60 0.42 14.98
C ASN A 106 2.52 1.28 15.67
N ASP A 107 2.32 1.09 16.98
CA ASP A 107 1.44 1.89 17.84
C ASP A 107 -0.03 1.88 17.40
N ASN A 108 -0.51 0.81 16.76
CA ASN A 108 -1.86 0.70 16.17
C ASN A 108 -2.21 1.88 15.24
N ALA A 109 -1.25 2.28 14.40
CA ALA A 109 -1.32 3.50 13.61
C ALA A 109 -2.38 3.45 12.50
N LEU A 110 -2.82 2.27 12.07
CA LEU A 110 -3.74 2.10 10.93
C LEU A 110 -5.03 1.39 11.35
N VAL A 111 -6.14 1.76 10.69
CA VAL A 111 -7.44 1.12 10.89
C VAL A 111 -8.00 0.63 9.55
N ALA A 112 -8.71 -0.51 9.58
CA ALA A 112 -9.47 -0.95 8.41
C ALA A 112 -10.73 -0.07 8.26
N VAL A 113 -10.92 0.51 7.08
CA VAL A 113 -12.06 1.38 6.77
C VAL A 113 -13.10 0.70 5.88
N ALA A 114 -12.71 -0.34 5.15
CA ALA A 114 -13.60 -1.16 4.32
C ALA A 114 -12.94 -2.50 3.99
N ASP A 115 -13.77 -3.49 3.69
CA ASP A 115 -13.34 -4.77 3.13
C ASP A 115 -13.44 -4.75 1.61
N THR A 116 -12.51 -5.44 0.95
CA THR A 116 -12.55 -5.67 -0.51
C THR A 116 -12.85 -7.14 -0.80
N TYR A 117 -11.83 -7.96 -0.95
CA TYR A 117 -11.95 -9.40 -1.13
C TYR A 117 -10.76 -10.11 -0.50
N ILE A 118 -10.91 -11.38 -0.20
CA ILE A 118 -9.81 -12.24 0.20
C ILE A 118 -9.55 -13.31 -0.86
N ALA A 119 -8.29 -13.51 -1.21
CA ALA A 119 -7.86 -14.61 -2.05
C ALA A 119 -7.46 -15.81 -1.16
N PRO A 120 -7.90 -17.04 -1.50
CA PRO A 120 -7.42 -18.24 -0.83
C PRO A 120 -5.93 -18.45 -1.15
N ILE A 121 -5.15 -18.84 -0.15
CA ILE A 121 -3.80 -19.32 -0.39
C ILE A 121 -3.84 -20.71 -1.03
N ARG A 122 -2.97 -20.99 -1.99
CA ARG A 122 -2.95 -22.24 -2.74
C ARG A 122 -1.52 -22.70 -2.96
N LEU A 123 -1.34 -24.02 -3.06
CA LEU A 123 -0.10 -24.64 -3.48
C LEU A 123 -0.09 -24.79 -5.00
N TYR A 124 0.97 -24.34 -5.63
CA TYR A 124 1.17 -24.41 -7.08
C TYR A 124 2.41 -25.25 -7.38
N SER A 125 2.36 -26.00 -8.49
CA SER A 125 3.53 -26.68 -9.01
C SER A 125 4.55 -25.65 -9.53
N GLY A 126 5.81 -25.89 -9.28
CA GLY A 126 6.87 -25.26 -10.05
C GLY A 126 6.78 -25.67 -11.54
N THR A 127 7.50 -24.94 -12.40
CA THR A 127 7.56 -25.23 -13.83
C THR A 127 8.94 -25.74 -14.23
N GLU A 128 8.95 -26.64 -15.20
CA GLU A 128 10.16 -27.15 -15.84
C GLU A 128 9.93 -27.23 -17.34
N ASN A 129 10.78 -26.59 -18.15
CA ASN A 129 10.63 -26.49 -19.60
C ASN A 129 9.25 -25.94 -20.03
N GLY A 130 8.71 -24.95 -19.26
CA GLY A 130 7.42 -24.30 -19.55
C GLY A 130 6.18 -25.15 -19.20
N LYS A 131 6.36 -26.30 -18.55
CA LYS A 131 5.27 -27.18 -18.11
C LYS A 131 5.27 -27.32 -16.59
N ASN A 132 4.12 -27.65 -16.02
CA ASN A 132 4.04 -27.98 -14.58
C ASN A 132 4.97 -29.16 -14.28
N LYS A 133 5.81 -29.03 -13.27
CA LYS A 133 6.70 -30.09 -12.82
C LYS A 133 5.92 -31.24 -12.18
N TYR A 134 4.86 -30.92 -11.47
CA TYR A 134 3.96 -31.86 -10.80
C TYR A 134 2.50 -31.57 -11.18
N THR A 135 1.72 -32.62 -11.35
CA THR A 135 0.27 -32.57 -11.60
C THR A 135 -0.55 -32.96 -10.36
N SER A 136 0.13 -33.55 -9.37
CA SER A 136 -0.44 -33.99 -8.10
C SER A 136 0.54 -33.78 -6.95
N ILE A 137 0.02 -33.49 -5.75
CA ILE A 137 0.81 -33.41 -4.52
C ILE A 137 1.54 -34.74 -4.21
N LYS A 138 1.01 -35.88 -4.69
CA LYS A 138 1.62 -37.22 -4.49
C LYS A 138 2.92 -37.40 -5.26
N GLU A 139 3.18 -36.56 -6.26
CA GLU A 139 4.40 -36.61 -7.07
C GLU A 139 5.55 -35.81 -6.45
N ILE A 140 5.28 -35.00 -5.42
CA ILE A 140 6.31 -34.22 -4.73
C ILE A 140 7.21 -35.18 -3.95
N PRO A 141 8.52 -35.24 -4.26
CA PRO A 141 9.42 -36.19 -3.62
C PRO A 141 9.67 -35.81 -2.15
N LYS A 142 9.98 -36.80 -1.33
CA LYS A 142 10.47 -36.53 0.01
C LYS A 142 11.77 -35.73 -0.05
N GLY A 143 11.83 -34.63 0.73
CA GLY A 143 12.95 -33.70 0.67
C GLY A 143 12.85 -32.67 -0.46
N GLY A 144 11.71 -32.61 -1.17
CA GLY A 144 11.44 -31.55 -2.15
C GLY A 144 11.43 -30.17 -1.51
N THR A 145 11.80 -29.13 -2.29
CA THR A 145 11.81 -27.74 -1.84
C THR A 145 10.49 -27.07 -2.18
N ILE A 146 9.90 -26.40 -1.20
CA ILE A 146 8.66 -25.62 -1.35
C ILE A 146 8.94 -24.18 -0.91
N ALA A 147 8.64 -23.21 -1.77
CA ALA A 147 8.70 -21.79 -1.42
C ALA A 147 7.43 -21.39 -0.69
N VAL A 148 7.59 -20.65 0.40
CA VAL A 148 6.50 -20.06 1.17
C VAL A 148 6.71 -18.55 1.29
N PRO A 149 5.65 -17.75 1.60
CA PRO A 149 5.81 -16.34 1.91
C PRO A 149 6.78 -16.12 3.07
N ASN A 150 7.49 -14.99 3.05
CA ASN A 150 8.50 -14.65 4.06
C ASN A 150 7.97 -13.77 5.21
N ASP A 151 6.69 -13.38 5.16
CA ASP A 151 6.04 -12.71 6.29
C ASP A 151 5.34 -13.74 7.20
N PRO A 152 5.36 -13.55 8.54
CA PRO A 152 4.90 -14.58 9.49
C PRO A 152 3.41 -14.91 9.35
N THR A 153 2.58 -13.99 8.86
CA THR A 153 1.14 -14.21 8.76
C THR A 153 0.75 -15.03 7.54
N ASN A 154 1.38 -14.80 6.38
CA ASN A 154 1.16 -15.60 5.19
C ASN A 154 1.96 -16.91 5.21
N GLU A 155 3.15 -16.93 5.81
CA GLU A 155 3.89 -18.19 6.08
C GLU A 155 3.03 -19.17 6.88
N SER A 156 2.43 -18.72 7.98
CA SER A 156 1.52 -19.56 8.79
C SER A 156 0.38 -20.15 7.95
N ARG A 157 -0.25 -19.33 7.09
CA ARG A 157 -1.31 -19.80 6.18
C ARG A 157 -0.79 -20.84 5.19
N ALA A 158 0.41 -20.65 4.65
CA ALA A 158 1.05 -21.62 3.75
C ALA A 158 1.33 -22.94 4.47
N LEU A 159 1.85 -22.89 5.70
CA LEU A 159 2.11 -24.09 6.52
C LEU A 159 0.82 -24.88 6.79
N TYR A 160 -0.31 -24.23 7.08
CA TYR A 160 -1.61 -24.91 7.20
C TYR A 160 -2.04 -25.62 5.91
N VAL A 161 -1.78 -25.04 4.74
CA VAL A 161 -2.06 -25.69 3.46
C VAL A 161 -1.17 -26.92 3.28
N LEU A 162 0.13 -26.83 3.60
CA LEU A 162 1.07 -27.95 3.51
C LEU A 162 0.72 -29.07 4.49
N GLN A 163 0.31 -28.73 5.71
CA GLN A 163 -0.17 -29.69 6.70
C GLN A 163 -1.45 -30.40 6.22
N SER A 164 -2.43 -29.66 5.72
CA SER A 164 -3.67 -30.21 5.18
C SER A 164 -3.42 -31.11 3.96
N ALA A 165 -2.38 -30.82 3.18
CA ALA A 165 -1.95 -31.64 2.05
C ALA A 165 -1.13 -32.88 2.49
N GLY A 166 -0.82 -33.04 3.78
CA GLY A 166 -0.01 -34.13 4.31
C GLY A 166 1.48 -34.06 3.94
N LEU A 167 1.97 -32.89 3.53
CA LEU A 167 3.37 -32.68 3.15
C LEU A 167 4.27 -32.39 4.36
N ILE A 168 3.70 -31.88 5.44
CA ILE A 168 4.34 -31.65 6.73
C ILE A 168 3.44 -32.12 7.87
N LYS A 169 4.02 -32.29 9.11
CA LYS A 169 3.31 -32.66 10.33
C LYS A 169 2.87 -31.45 11.12
#